data_9b2f71e36f2e8ffba58edd8d8b761bba
#
_entry.id   9b2f71e36f2e8ffba58edd8d8b761bba
#
_cell.length_a   1.000
_cell.length_b   1.000
_cell.length_c   1.000
_cell.angle_alpha   90.00
_cell.angle_beta   90.00
_cell.angle_gamma   90.00
#
_symmetry.space_group_name_H-M   'P 1'
#
loop_
_entity.id
_entity.type
_entity.pdbx_description
1 polymer ?
#
loop_
_entity_poly.entity_id
_entity_poly.type
_entity_poly.pdbx_seq_one_letter_code
_entity_poly.pdbx_strand_id
1 'polypeptide(L)'
;LAGQEHLGALIADFSGMRGIEAFKVEAACGSGAAALRLGYLAVGSGAADTVLVVGVEKMTDALAEDTTAALALAADGEYEAAQGVSFVALNALLMRRYMHEFGYSQADFAGFAVNAHRNGANNPQAMFQFALKADRFAAARMICDPINLLDSSPVCDGAAAVVLAPAEQAGDLSAAPVRIAASAVGTDALAVHDRSDPMVLAGAAIATRRAYDQAGVGPDEIDLFELHGAFGIMAALSLEAAGFAEKGKGVRLAMEGEIGIEGRVPIATMGGLKARGHPVGATGVYQAVEVVQQLRQLAGANQVADARVGMAQNIGGSGATAFTHIFVRMDE
;
A
#
# COMPACT_ATOMS: atom_id res chain seq x y z
N LEU A 1 4.26 16.80 0.77
CA LEU A 1 4.11 17.54 2.04
C LEU A 1 5.33 18.38 2.43
N ALA A 2 6.49 18.12 1.84
CA ALA A 2 7.76 18.85 2.13
C ALA A 2 7.81 20.31 1.63
N GLY A 3 6.74 20.84 1.06
CA GLY A 3 6.70 22.22 0.52
C GLY A 3 7.61 22.43 -0.70
N GLN A 4 8.07 21.36 -1.37
CA GLN A 4 8.95 21.40 -2.53
C GLN A 4 8.24 20.88 -3.77
N GLU A 5 8.16 21.71 -4.81
CA GLU A 5 7.77 21.29 -6.15
C GLU A 5 8.98 20.72 -6.93
N HIS A 6 8.74 20.25 -8.16
CA HIS A 6 9.77 19.71 -9.04
C HIS A 6 10.67 18.62 -8.45
N LEU A 7 10.12 17.74 -7.61
CA LEU A 7 10.91 16.68 -6.95
C LEU A 7 11.66 15.78 -7.95
N GLY A 8 11.08 15.49 -9.13
CA GLY A 8 11.77 14.71 -10.15
C GLY A 8 13.08 15.38 -10.61
N ALA A 9 13.01 16.67 -10.97
CA ALA A 9 14.19 17.44 -11.37
C ALA A 9 15.20 17.60 -10.24
N LEU A 10 14.72 17.83 -9.01
CA LEU A 10 15.56 17.93 -7.81
C LEU A 10 16.35 16.64 -7.56
N ILE A 11 15.69 15.48 -7.63
CA ILE A 11 16.32 14.17 -7.45
C ILE A 11 17.36 13.92 -8.53
N ALA A 12 17.02 14.21 -9.81
CA ALA A 12 17.95 14.06 -10.91
C ALA A 12 19.19 14.94 -10.74
N ASP A 13 19.02 16.20 -10.32
CA ASP A 13 20.15 17.14 -10.09
C ASP A 13 21.06 16.66 -8.96
N PHE A 14 20.50 16.30 -7.79
CA PHE A 14 21.28 15.81 -6.65
C PHE A 14 21.96 14.46 -6.91
N SER A 15 21.38 13.63 -7.80
CA SER A 15 21.98 12.35 -8.21
C SER A 15 22.99 12.48 -9.34
N GLY A 16 23.25 13.69 -9.84
CA GLY A 16 24.16 13.93 -10.95
C GLY A 16 23.62 13.49 -12.33
N MET A 17 22.34 13.14 -12.43
CA MET A 17 21.67 12.66 -13.64
C MET A 17 21.03 13.83 -14.42
N ARG A 18 21.82 14.86 -14.71
CA ARG A 18 21.32 16.01 -15.49
C ARG A 18 21.11 15.65 -16.96
N GLY A 19 20.10 16.24 -17.59
CA GLY A 19 19.81 16.06 -19.02
C GLY A 19 18.89 14.86 -19.30
N ILE A 20 18.45 14.11 -18.29
CA ILE A 20 17.43 13.08 -18.43
C ILE A 20 16.02 13.66 -18.32
N GLU A 21 15.02 12.94 -18.81
CA GLU A 21 13.62 13.25 -18.54
C GLU A 21 13.31 12.97 -17.07
N ALA A 22 12.77 13.95 -16.35
CA ALA A 22 12.40 13.80 -14.95
C ALA A 22 11.18 14.66 -14.61
N PHE A 23 10.16 14.04 -14.02
CA PHE A 23 8.93 14.73 -13.59
C PHE A 23 8.30 14.05 -12.38
N LYS A 24 7.40 14.77 -11.71
CA LYS A 24 6.64 14.29 -10.57
C LYS A 24 5.26 13.79 -11.00
N VAL A 25 4.78 12.73 -10.35
CA VAL A 25 3.43 12.18 -10.50
C VAL A 25 2.69 12.33 -9.19
N GLU A 26 1.39 12.60 -9.26
CA GLU A 26 0.52 12.76 -8.10
C GLU A 26 -0.75 11.90 -8.27
N ALA A 27 -1.09 11.15 -7.22
CA ALA A 27 -2.33 10.39 -7.03
C ALA A 27 -2.58 10.18 -5.53
N ALA A 28 -2.40 11.21 -4.72
CA ALA A 28 -2.44 11.17 -3.25
C ALA A 28 -1.53 10.05 -2.70
N CYS A 29 -2.02 9.23 -1.76
CA CYS A 29 -1.26 8.09 -1.21
C CYS A 29 -0.88 7.04 -2.27
N GLY A 30 -1.53 7.05 -3.44
CA GLY A 30 -1.25 6.20 -4.59
C GLY A 30 -0.10 6.67 -5.50
N SER A 31 0.52 7.83 -5.22
CA SER A 31 1.52 8.48 -6.10
C SER A 31 2.72 7.58 -6.44
N GLY A 32 3.24 6.81 -5.48
CA GLY A 32 4.35 5.89 -5.72
C GLY A 32 3.99 4.78 -6.72
N ALA A 33 2.80 4.20 -6.61
CA ALA A 33 2.32 3.19 -7.56
C ALA A 33 1.95 3.80 -8.92
N ALA A 34 1.45 5.04 -8.95
CA ALA A 34 1.23 5.78 -10.19
C ALA A 34 2.54 6.00 -10.95
N ALA A 35 3.61 6.40 -10.25
CA ALA A 35 4.94 6.54 -10.84
C ALA A 35 5.47 5.19 -11.36
N LEU A 36 5.29 4.10 -10.61
CA LEU A 36 5.65 2.75 -11.05
C LEU A 36 4.89 2.34 -12.32
N ARG A 37 3.58 2.64 -12.40
CA ARG A 37 2.78 2.39 -13.59
C ARG A 37 3.28 3.17 -14.80
N LEU A 38 3.61 4.45 -14.65
CA LEU A 38 4.15 5.26 -15.75
C LEU A 38 5.50 4.73 -16.22
N GLY A 39 6.39 4.34 -15.30
CA GLY A 39 7.64 3.68 -15.65
C GLY A 39 7.42 2.37 -16.42
N TYR A 40 6.49 1.54 -15.96
CA TYR A 40 6.09 0.31 -16.65
C TYR A 40 5.60 0.59 -18.09
N LEU A 41 4.74 1.59 -18.27
CA LEU A 41 4.23 1.97 -19.59
C LEU A 41 5.32 2.56 -20.49
N ALA A 42 6.23 3.38 -19.96
CA ALA A 42 7.32 3.97 -20.70
C ALA A 42 8.29 2.91 -21.25
N VAL A 43 8.69 1.97 -20.42
CA VAL A 43 9.54 0.84 -20.84
C VAL A 43 8.78 -0.09 -21.79
N GLY A 44 7.55 -0.47 -21.46
CA GLY A 44 6.74 -1.39 -22.27
C GLY A 44 6.35 -0.83 -23.65
N SER A 45 6.31 0.49 -23.82
CA SER A 45 6.06 1.15 -25.12
C SER A 45 7.35 1.43 -25.91
N GLY A 46 8.52 1.22 -25.31
CA GLY A 46 9.80 1.60 -25.91
C GLY A 46 10.08 3.11 -25.88
N ALA A 47 9.32 3.89 -25.12
CA ALA A 47 9.57 5.33 -24.94
C ALA A 47 10.82 5.60 -24.09
N ALA A 48 11.21 4.63 -23.25
CA ALA A 48 12.42 4.66 -22.47
C ALA A 48 13.03 3.25 -22.34
N ASP A 49 14.35 3.14 -22.45
CA ASP A 49 15.07 1.87 -22.26
C ASP A 49 15.19 1.51 -20.78
N THR A 50 15.33 2.51 -19.91
CA THR A 50 15.45 2.32 -18.47
C THR A 50 14.78 3.47 -17.74
N VAL A 51 14.01 3.16 -16.70
CA VAL A 51 13.32 4.15 -15.88
C VAL A 51 13.68 3.94 -14.40
N LEU A 52 14.15 5.01 -13.75
CA LEU A 52 14.26 5.07 -12.30
C LEU A 52 12.96 5.62 -11.74
N VAL A 53 12.25 4.81 -10.96
CA VAL A 53 11.05 5.21 -10.21
C VAL A 53 11.46 5.48 -8.77
N VAL A 54 11.15 6.69 -8.29
CA VAL A 54 11.45 7.10 -6.91
C VAL A 54 10.15 7.52 -6.22
N GLY A 55 9.89 6.94 -5.06
CA GLY A 55 8.87 7.40 -4.12
C GLY A 55 9.55 8.08 -2.94
N VAL A 56 9.12 9.28 -2.58
CA VAL A 56 9.68 10.03 -1.45
C VAL A 56 8.58 10.81 -0.75
N GLU A 57 8.65 10.87 0.57
CA GLU A 57 7.79 11.73 1.37
C GLU A 57 8.53 12.20 2.61
N LYS A 58 8.30 13.47 2.99
CA LYS A 58 8.81 14.07 4.20
C LYS A 58 7.67 14.80 4.90
N MET A 59 7.27 14.29 6.06
CA MET A 59 6.07 14.71 6.79
C MET A 59 6.39 15.21 8.20
N THR A 60 7.56 14.86 8.75
CA THR A 60 7.86 15.09 10.17
C THR A 60 8.42 16.49 10.47
N ASP A 61 8.72 17.30 9.44
CA ASP A 61 9.16 18.69 9.59
C ASP A 61 7.97 19.67 9.77
N ALA A 62 6.74 19.22 9.54
CA ALA A 62 5.53 20.00 9.71
C ALA A 62 4.87 19.72 11.07
N LEU A 63 4.06 20.66 11.57
CA LEU A 63 3.23 20.43 12.74
C LEU A 63 2.17 19.36 12.45
N ALA A 64 1.70 18.66 13.48
CA ALA A 64 0.74 17.57 13.32
C ALA A 64 -0.58 18.06 12.68
N GLU A 65 -1.01 19.26 12.99
CA GLU A 65 -2.19 19.89 12.43
C GLU A 65 -2.02 20.16 10.93
N ASP A 66 -0.86 20.69 10.53
CA ASP A 66 -0.55 20.99 9.12
C ASP A 66 -0.46 19.71 8.30
N THR A 67 0.17 18.68 8.85
CA THR A 67 0.25 17.35 8.22
C THR A 67 -1.15 16.75 8.06
N THR A 68 -2.00 16.85 9.07
CA THR A 68 -3.39 16.35 9.02
C THR A 68 -4.20 17.09 7.98
N ALA A 69 -4.09 18.44 7.93
CA ALA A 69 -4.77 19.27 6.94
C ALA A 69 -4.30 18.95 5.51
N ALA A 70 -2.99 18.78 5.31
CA ALA A 70 -2.43 18.42 4.01
C ALA A 70 -2.89 17.03 3.54
N LEU A 71 -2.97 16.06 4.44
CA LEU A 71 -3.51 14.73 4.12
C LEU A 71 -4.99 14.82 3.74
N ALA A 72 -5.79 15.64 4.44
CA ALA A 72 -7.22 15.80 4.16
C ALA A 72 -7.52 16.31 2.74
N LEU A 73 -6.56 16.99 2.07
CA LEU A 73 -6.70 17.41 0.67
C LEU A 73 -6.86 16.24 -0.33
N ALA A 74 -6.59 15.03 0.07
CA ALA A 74 -6.82 13.83 -0.75
C ALA A 74 -8.26 13.27 -0.63
N ALA A 75 -9.11 13.90 0.18
CA ALA A 75 -10.56 13.67 0.26
C ALA A 75 -11.31 14.73 -0.57
N ASP A 76 -12.64 14.65 -0.60
CA ASP A 76 -13.43 15.70 -1.22
C ASP A 76 -13.27 17.03 -0.45
N GLY A 77 -12.91 18.08 -1.17
CA GLY A 77 -12.55 19.37 -0.58
C GLY A 77 -13.75 20.10 0.02
N GLU A 78 -14.92 19.96 -0.57
CA GLU A 78 -16.13 20.71 -0.22
C GLU A 78 -16.99 20.00 0.84
N TYR A 79 -17.19 18.70 0.67
CA TYR A 79 -18.12 17.94 1.51
C TYR A 79 -17.43 17.13 2.61
N GLU A 80 -16.12 16.92 2.55
CA GLU A 80 -15.35 16.17 3.54
C GLU A 80 -14.31 17.06 4.24
N ALA A 81 -13.30 17.55 3.53
CA ALA A 81 -12.19 18.30 4.14
C ALA A 81 -12.64 19.64 4.75
N ALA A 82 -13.49 20.44 4.05
CA ALA A 82 -14.00 21.70 4.56
C ALA A 82 -14.90 21.53 5.80
N GLN A 83 -15.47 20.35 6.01
CA GLN A 83 -16.25 20.00 7.20
C GLN A 83 -15.37 19.54 8.37
N GLY A 84 -14.05 19.53 8.22
CA GLY A 84 -13.09 19.09 9.25
C GLY A 84 -12.99 17.57 9.39
N VAL A 85 -13.45 16.80 8.41
CA VAL A 85 -13.39 15.34 8.45
C VAL A 85 -11.99 14.89 8.05
N SER A 86 -11.22 14.35 9.01
CA SER A 86 -9.90 13.80 8.75
C SER A 86 -9.96 12.38 8.14
N PHE A 87 -8.85 11.90 7.57
CA PHE A 87 -8.79 10.50 7.10
C PHE A 87 -9.07 9.48 8.19
N VAL A 88 -8.65 9.75 9.43
CA VAL A 88 -8.99 8.88 10.57
C VAL A 88 -10.49 8.85 10.78
N ALA A 89 -11.17 10.00 10.70
CA ALA A 89 -12.62 10.09 10.87
C ALA A 89 -13.38 9.38 9.74
N LEU A 90 -12.97 9.55 8.47
CA LEU A 90 -13.58 8.82 7.34
C LEU A 90 -13.45 7.30 7.51
N ASN A 91 -12.26 6.82 7.87
CA ASN A 91 -12.05 5.39 8.10
C ASN A 91 -12.78 4.88 9.35
N ALA A 92 -12.94 5.70 10.39
CA ALA A 92 -13.75 5.38 11.56
C ALA A 92 -15.23 5.20 11.21
N LEU A 93 -15.78 6.04 10.32
CA LEU A 93 -17.16 5.88 9.82
C LEU A 93 -17.30 4.56 9.04
N LEU A 94 -16.36 4.24 8.15
CA LEU A 94 -16.35 2.96 7.42
C LEU A 94 -16.24 1.76 8.38
N MET A 95 -15.32 1.81 9.34
CA MET A 95 -15.14 0.74 10.33
C MET A 95 -16.38 0.55 11.19
N ARG A 96 -17.00 1.63 11.67
CA ARG A 96 -18.24 1.58 12.44
C ARG A 96 -19.38 0.96 11.63
N ARG A 97 -19.53 1.34 10.35
CA ARG A 97 -20.53 0.75 9.45
C ARG A 97 -20.27 -0.75 9.24
N TYR A 98 -19.00 -1.13 9.01
CA TYR A 98 -18.61 -2.53 8.83
C TYR A 98 -18.92 -3.36 10.08
N MET A 99 -18.55 -2.87 11.26
CA MET A 99 -18.85 -3.52 12.54
C MET A 99 -20.36 -3.70 12.75
N HIS A 100 -21.17 -2.68 12.45
CA HIS A 100 -22.62 -2.74 12.58
C HIS A 100 -23.25 -3.74 11.60
N GLU A 101 -22.83 -3.73 10.34
CA GLU A 101 -23.42 -4.53 9.26
C GLU A 101 -23.07 -6.03 9.39
N PHE A 102 -21.84 -6.33 9.80
CA PHE A 102 -21.31 -7.70 9.84
C PHE A 102 -21.13 -8.29 11.24
N GLY A 103 -21.46 -7.52 12.30
CA GLY A 103 -21.46 -8.01 13.68
C GLY A 103 -20.10 -8.12 14.34
N TYR A 104 -19.11 -7.33 13.90
CA TYR A 104 -17.78 -7.29 14.51
C TYR A 104 -17.66 -6.24 15.60
N SER A 105 -16.66 -6.42 16.46
CA SER A 105 -16.18 -5.45 17.44
C SER A 105 -14.85 -4.84 17.02
N GLN A 106 -14.45 -3.75 17.65
CA GLN A 106 -13.15 -3.12 17.43
C GLN A 106 -11.97 -4.09 17.68
N ALA A 107 -12.12 -4.98 18.68
CA ALA A 107 -11.08 -5.95 19.01
C ALA A 107 -10.80 -6.97 17.89
N ASP A 108 -11.76 -7.25 17.02
CA ASP A 108 -11.61 -8.21 15.93
C ASP A 108 -10.62 -7.73 14.85
N PHE A 109 -10.37 -6.42 14.79
CA PHE A 109 -9.37 -5.82 13.88
C PHE A 109 -7.93 -5.89 14.42
N ALA A 110 -7.73 -6.32 15.68
CA ALA A 110 -6.40 -6.38 16.29
C ALA A 110 -5.38 -7.21 15.50
N GLY A 111 -5.84 -8.25 14.81
CA GLY A 111 -5.01 -9.16 14.03
C GLY A 111 -4.17 -8.45 12.97
N PHE A 112 -4.69 -7.39 12.33
CA PHE A 112 -3.95 -6.60 11.34
C PHE A 112 -2.74 -5.88 11.98
N ALA A 113 -2.95 -5.18 13.08
CA ALA A 113 -1.88 -4.48 13.78
C ALA A 113 -0.87 -5.45 14.41
N VAL A 114 -1.33 -6.54 15.01
CA VAL A 114 -0.48 -7.57 15.60
C VAL A 114 0.42 -8.21 14.55
N ASN A 115 -0.11 -8.58 13.39
CA ASN A 115 0.65 -9.13 12.27
C ASN A 115 1.70 -8.12 11.76
N ALA A 116 1.30 -6.88 11.49
CA ALA A 116 2.20 -5.84 11.01
C ALA A 116 3.37 -5.60 11.99
N HIS A 117 3.09 -5.47 13.29
CA HIS A 117 4.13 -5.27 14.29
C HIS A 117 5.03 -6.49 14.50
N ARG A 118 4.50 -7.71 14.40
CA ARG A 118 5.30 -8.94 14.43
C ARG A 118 6.33 -8.95 13.31
N ASN A 119 5.90 -8.62 12.10
CA ASN A 119 6.77 -8.59 10.93
C ASN A 119 7.71 -7.37 10.96
N GLY A 120 7.23 -6.20 11.39
CA GLY A 120 8.05 -4.99 11.56
C GLY A 120 9.19 -5.18 12.57
N ALA A 121 9.00 -6.01 13.59
CA ALA A 121 10.04 -6.31 14.59
C ALA A 121 11.32 -6.93 13.97
N ASN A 122 11.17 -7.62 12.85
CA ASN A 122 12.28 -8.24 12.12
C ASN A 122 12.81 -7.36 10.96
N ASN A 123 12.20 -6.21 10.69
CA ASN A 123 12.61 -5.30 9.63
C ASN A 123 13.43 -4.12 10.20
N PRO A 124 14.75 -4.03 9.95
CA PRO A 124 15.58 -2.96 10.47
C PRO A 124 15.21 -1.57 9.91
N GLN A 125 14.43 -1.51 8.83
CA GLN A 125 13.94 -0.26 8.23
C GLN A 125 12.54 0.13 8.74
N ALA A 126 11.90 -0.70 9.58
CA ALA A 126 10.60 -0.38 10.12
C ALA A 126 10.68 0.72 11.19
N MET A 127 9.69 1.61 11.18
CA MET A 127 9.55 2.65 12.20
C MET A 127 9.29 2.03 13.59
N PHE A 128 8.52 0.94 13.63
CA PHE A 128 8.21 0.21 14.85
C PHE A 128 8.79 -1.21 14.80
N GLN A 129 9.90 -1.40 15.51
CA GLN A 129 10.66 -2.66 15.57
C GLN A 129 10.34 -3.45 16.85
N PHE A 130 9.06 -3.58 17.18
CA PHE A 130 8.61 -4.34 18.36
C PHE A 130 7.31 -5.07 18.07
N ALA A 131 7.16 -6.26 18.67
CA ALA A 131 5.94 -7.05 18.57
C ALA A 131 4.82 -6.44 19.42
N LEU A 132 3.59 -6.50 18.91
CA LEU A 132 2.38 -6.02 19.56
C LEU A 132 1.51 -7.21 19.99
N LYS A 133 0.89 -7.12 21.18
CA LYS A 133 -0.10 -8.07 21.66
C LYS A 133 -1.51 -7.50 21.49
N ALA A 134 -2.51 -8.37 21.31
CA ALA A 134 -3.90 -7.97 21.11
C ALA A 134 -4.49 -7.19 22.31
N ASP A 135 -4.10 -7.51 23.55
CA ASP A 135 -4.51 -6.78 24.74
C ASP A 135 -4.04 -5.31 24.73
N ARG A 136 -2.84 -5.06 24.21
CA ARG A 136 -2.30 -3.70 24.03
C ARG A 136 -3.07 -2.94 22.97
N PHE A 137 -3.47 -3.61 21.89
CA PHE A 137 -4.32 -3.00 20.86
C PHE A 137 -5.66 -2.55 21.46
N ALA A 138 -6.34 -3.42 22.21
CA ALA A 138 -7.63 -3.12 22.84
C ALA A 138 -7.55 -1.98 23.87
N ALA A 139 -6.42 -1.87 24.59
CA ALA A 139 -6.18 -0.82 25.59
C ALA A 139 -5.63 0.49 25.02
N ALA A 140 -5.38 0.57 23.69
CA ALA A 140 -4.79 1.75 23.09
C ALA A 140 -5.75 2.96 23.10
N ARG A 141 -5.15 4.16 23.23
CA ARG A 141 -5.91 5.41 23.21
C ARG A 141 -6.71 5.53 21.91
N MET A 142 -8.01 5.80 22.03
CA MET A 142 -8.88 6.11 20.91
C MET A 142 -8.49 7.43 20.26
N ILE A 143 -8.40 7.46 18.93
CA ILE A 143 -8.20 8.68 18.14
C ILE A 143 -9.55 9.18 17.65
N CYS A 144 -10.29 8.33 16.96
CA CYS A 144 -11.66 8.58 16.49
C CYS A 144 -12.40 7.24 16.54
N ASP A 145 -13.32 7.07 17.50
CA ASP A 145 -14.01 5.81 17.73
C ASP A 145 -14.67 5.26 16.46
N PRO A 146 -14.38 3.98 16.04
CA PRO A 146 -13.67 2.92 16.77
C PRO A 146 -12.16 2.79 16.48
N ILE A 147 -11.52 3.73 15.78
CA ILE A 147 -10.09 3.69 15.46
C ILE A 147 -9.26 4.18 16.65
N ASN A 148 -8.36 3.34 17.13
CA ASN A 148 -7.37 3.68 18.15
C ASN A 148 -5.98 3.96 17.54
N LEU A 149 -5.04 4.39 18.38
CA LEU A 149 -3.66 4.74 17.96
C LEU A 149 -2.91 3.58 17.32
N LEU A 150 -3.20 2.35 17.73
CA LEU A 150 -2.52 1.16 17.20
C LEU A 150 -3.19 0.60 15.95
N ASP A 151 -4.38 1.07 15.60
CA ASP A 151 -5.04 0.75 14.34
C ASP A 151 -4.59 1.66 13.18
N SER A 152 -4.19 2.90 13.50
CA SER A 152 -3.74 3.89 12.52
C SER A 152 -2.28 3.73 12.14
N SER A 153 -1.94 3.93 10.87
CA SER A 153 -0.56 4.06 10.42
C SER A 153 0.09 5.34 10.97
N PRO A 154 1.41 5.33 11.28
CA PRO A 154 2.11 6.51 11.76
C PRO A 154 2.45 7.48 10.63
N VAL A 155 2.56 8.76 10.99
CA VAL A 155 3.24 9.77 10.17
C VAL A 155 4.75 9.50 10.21
N CYS A 156 5.40 9.44 9.07
CA CYS A 156 6.84 9.20 8.97
C CYS A 156 7.42 9.74 7.66
N ASP A 157 8.73 9.87 7.63
CA ASP A 157 9.52 10.15 6.44
C ASP A 157 9.98 8.84 5.78
N GLY A 158 10.25 8.87 4.49
CA GLY A 158 10.82 7.73 3.80
C GLY A 158 11.01 7.92 2.30
N ALA A 159 11.86 7.09 1.75
CA ALA A 159 12.10 7.01 0.31
C ALA A 159 12.38 5.57 -0.12
N ALA A 160 11.94 5.23 -1.32
CA ALA A 160 12.24 3.97 -1.98
C ALA A 160 12.43 4.20 -3.47
N ALA A 161 13.22 3.34 -4.11
CA ALA A 161 13.46 3.42 -5.55
C ALA A 161 13.54 2.02 -6.17
N VAL A 162 13.08 1.93 -7.43
CA VAL A 162 13.24 0.75 -8.27
C VAL A 162 13.68 1.17 -9.67
N VAL A 163 14.46 0.31 -10.31
CA VAL A 163 14.86 0.46 -11.72
C VAL A 163 14.03 -0.51 -12.55
N LEU A 164 13.42 -0.01 -13.61
CA LEU A 164 12.69 -0.78 -14.61
C LEU A 164 13.47 -0.81 -15.92
N ALA A 165 13.53 -1.97 -16.53
CA ALA A 165 14.14 -2.18 -17.83
C ALA A 165 13.32 -3.22 -18.63
N PRO A 166 13.52 -3.35 -19.96
CA PRO A 166 12.93 -4.42 -20.76
C PRO A 166 13.28 -5.81 -20.20
N ALA A 167 12.33 -6.74 -20.25
CA ALA A 167 12.49 -8.07 -19.67
C ALA A 167 13.67 -8.86 -20.30
N GLU A 168 13.96 -8.63 -21.58
CA GLU A 168 15.09 -9.24 -22.31
C GLU A 168 16.47 -8.81 -21.80
N GLN A 169 16.56 -7.70 -21.08
CA GLN A 169 17.80 -7.20 -20.45
C GLN A 169 17.92 -7.62 -18.99
N ALA A 170 16.90 -8.26 -18.44
CA ALA A 170 16.79 -8.51 -17.00
C ALA A 170 17.93 -9.41 -16.48
N GLY A 171 18.33 -10.42 -17.24
CA GLY A 171 19.45 -11.34 -16.89
C GLY A 171 20.80 -10.66 -16.80
N ASP A 172 21.04 -9.61 -17.61
CA ASP A 172 22.29 -8.84 -17.59
C ASP A 172 22.32 -7.85 -16.40
N LEU A 173 21.14 -7.44 -15.90
CA LEU A 173 21.02 -6.43 -14.86
C LEU A 173 20.85 -7.02 -13.46
N SER A 174 20.37 -8.25 -13.34
CA SER A 174 20.09 -8.87 -12.04
C SER A 174 20.21 -10.39 -12.12
N ALA A 175 20.89 -10.99 -11.12
CA ALA A 175 20.96 -12.44 -10.97
C ALA A 175 19.62 -13.08 -10.58
N ALA A 176 18.66 -12.30 -10.07
CA ALA A 176 17.32 -12.75 -9.72
C ALA A 176 16.29 -11.70 -10.20
N PRO A 177 16.02 -11.66 -11.50
CA PRO A 177 15.09 -10.68 -12.07
C PRO A 177 13.66 -10.98 -11.66
N VAL A 178 12.87 -9.91 -11.51
CA VAL A 178 11.44 -9.97 -11.21
C VAL A 178 10.69 -9.18 -12.27
N ARG A 179 9.73 -9.81 -12.92
CA ARG A 179 8.91 -9.21 -13.96
C ARG A 179 7.66 -8.57 -13.37
N ILE A 180 7.32 -7.38 -13.79
CA ILE A 180 5.99 -6.80 -13.60
C ILE A 180 5.06 -7.44 -14.63
N ALA A 181 4.31 -8.46 -14.22
CA ALA A 181 3.37 -9.19 -15.07
C ALA A 181 2.11 -8.39 -15.35
N ALA A 182 1.71 -7.54 -14.39
CA ALA A 182 0.56 -6.66 -14.55
C ALA A 182 0.77 -5.32 -13.84
N SER A 183 0.18 -4.29 -14.42
CA SER A 183 0.04 -2.97 -13.81
C SER A 183 -1.30 -2.39 -14.23
N ALA A 184 -2.21 -2.18 -13.29
CA ALA A 184 -3.56 -1.74 -13.56
C ALA A 184 -4.00 -0.63 -12.58
N VAL A 185 -4.99 0.15 -12.99
CA VAL A 185 -5.57 1.22 -12.18
C VAL A 185 -7.09 1.19 -12.29
N GLY A 186 -7.77 1.51 -11.21
CA GLY A 186 -9.21 1.71 -11.12
C GLY A 186 -9.53 2.94 -10.27
N THR A 187 -10.66 3.58 -10.55
CA THR A 187 -11.15 4.73 -9.81
C THR A 187 -12.59 4.49 -9.35
N ASP A 188 -12.97 5.19 -8.29
CA ASP A 188 -14.34 5.26 -7.75
C ASP A 188 -14.62 6.73 -7.39
N ALA A 189 -15.82 7.01 -6.88
CA ALA A 189 -16.16 8.34 -6.40
C ALA A 189 -15.15 8.85 -5.35
N LEU A 190 -14.76 10.12 -5.46
CA LEU A 190 -13.81 10.76 -4.55
C LEU A 190 -14.38 10.79 -3.13
N ALA A 191 -15.56 11.36 -2.98
CA ALA A 191 -16.26 11.43 -1.70
C ALA A 191 -16.86 10.06 -1.33
N VAL A 192 -16.69 9.67 -0.07
CA VAL A 192 -17.21 8.39 0.43
C VAL A 192 -18.74 8.30 0.33
N HIS A 193 -19.43 9.43 0.53
CA HIS A 193 -20.90 9.48 0.51
C HIS A 193 -21.50 9.34 -0.90
N ASP A 194 -20.72 9.58 -1.96
CA ASP A 194 -21.15 9.42 -3.34
C ASP A 194 -21.03 7.99 -3.87
N ARG A 195 -20.39 7.09 -3.10
CA ARG A 195 -20.22 5.69 -3.51
C ARG A 195 -21.53 4.95 -3.41
N SER A 196 -21.80 4.11 -4.39
CA SER A 196 -22.98 3.23 -4.38
C SER A 196 -23.00 2.29 -3.16
N ASP A 197 -21.85 1.85 -2.73
CA ASP A 197 -21.66 1.08 -1.49
C ASP A 197 -20.31 1.46 -0.85
N PRO A 198 -20.30 2.18 0.27
CA PRO A 198 -19.07 2.59 0.94
C PRO A 198 -18.27 1.42 1.53
N MET A 199 -18.89 0.22 1.66
CA MET A 199 -18.22 -1.00 2.12
C MET A 199 -17.55 -1.79 0.99
N VAL A 200 -17.50 -1.24 -0.22
CA VAL A 200 -16.82 -1.83 -1.37
C VAL A 200 -15.78 -0.85 -1.89
N LEU A 201 -14.53 -1.26 -1.95
CA LEU A 201 -13.47 -0.50 -2.64
C LEU A 201 -13.54 -0.79 -4.15
N ALA A 202 -14.53 -0.20 -4.84
CA ALA A 202 -14.79 -0.52 -6.25
C ALA A 202 -13.58 -0.21 -7.15
N GLY A 203 -12.88 0.92 -6.92
CA GLY A 203 -11.65 1.23 -7.64
C GLY A 203 -10.57 0.16 -7.46
N ALA A 204 -10.40 -0.36 -6.24
CA ALA A 204 -9.45 -1.44 -5.94
C ALA A 204 -9.86 -2.76 -6.61
N ALA A 205 -11.15 -3.13 -6.55
CA ALA A 205 -11.66 -4.33 -7.21
C ALA A 205 -11.49 -4.27 -8.73
N ILE A 206 -11.73 -3.11 -9.35
CA ILE A 206 -11.51 -2.89 -10.79
C ILE A 206 -10.04 -3.03 -11.15
N ALA A 207 -9.14 -2.37 -10.38
CA ALA A 207 -7.70 -2.45 -10.60
C ALA A 207 -7.21 -3.89 -10.47
N THR A 208 -7.64 -4.60 -9.44
CA THR A 208 -7.19 -5.99 -9.20
C THR A 208 -7.69 -6.94 -10.27
N ARG A 209 -8.97 -6.88 -10.65
CA ARG A 209 -9.49 -7.72 -11.74
C ARG A 209 -8.72 -7.51 -13.05
N ARG A 210 -8.46 -6.24 -13.41
CA ARG A 210 -7.64 -5.92 -14.61
C ARG A 210 -6.22 -6.45 -14.49
N ALA A 211 -5.65 -6.42 -13.30
CA ALA A 211 -4.31 -6.96 -13.07
C ALA A 211 -4.29 -8.48 -13.17
N TYR A 212 -5.28 -9.17 -12.62
CA TYR A 212 -5.45 -10.62 -12.78
C TYR A 212 -5.61 -11.01 -14.25
N ASP A 213 -6.50 -10.34 -14.98
CA ASP A 213 -6.70 -10.58 -16.41
C ASP A 213 -5.40 -10.37 -17.22
N GLN A 214 -4.64 -9.31 -16.90
CA GLN A 214 -3.38 -8.98 -17.58
C GLN A 214 -2.27 -9.99 -17.27
N ALA A 215 -2.16 -10.47 -16.03
CA ALA A 215 -1.14 -11.43 -15.61
C ALA A 215 -1.52 -12.88 -15.93
N GLY A 216 -2.81 -13.16 -16.17
CA GLY A 216 -3.35 -14.51 -16.38
C GLY A 216 -3.35 -15.35 -15.10
N VAL A 217 -3.59 -14.73 -13.93
CA VAL A 217 -3.64 -15.37 -12.62
C VAL A 217 -4.91 -14.99 -11.86
N GLY A 218 -5.24 -15.75 -10.82
CA GLY A 218 -6.31 -15.45 -9.89
C GLY A 218 -5.80 -15.28 -8.44
N PRO A 219 -6.71 -15.04 -7.48
CA PRO A 219 -6.32 -14.85 -6.08
C PRO A 219 -5.63 -16.07 -5.45
N ASP A 220 -5.94 -17.27 -5.91
CA ASP A 220 -5.34 -18.50 -5.36
C ASP A 220 -3.88 -18.72 -5.83
N GLU A 221 -3.41 -17.95 -6.80
CA GLU A 221 -2.05 -18.02 -7.33
C GLU A 221 -1.14 -16.92 -6.78
N ILE A 222 -1.67 -16.07 -5.88
CA ILE A 222 -0.91 -14.99 -5.23
C ILE A 222 -0.30 -15.50 -3.91
N ASP A 223 1.03 -15.57 -3.84
CA ASP A 223 1.76 -16.04 -2.67
C ASP A 223 1.86 -14.99 -1.55
N LEU A 224 1.81 -13.71 -1.89
CA LEU A 224 1.81 -12.59 -0.91
C LEU A 224 1.13 -11.35 -1.48
N PHE A 225 0.55 -10.56 -0.58
CA PHE A 225 -0.16 -9.34 -0.94
C PHE A 225 0.27 -8.15 -0.08
N GLU A 226 1.08 -7.24 -0.61
CA GLU A 226 1.36 -5.95 0.04
C GLU A 226 0.22 -4.97 -0.25
N LEU A 227 -0.77 -4.96 0.63
CA LEU A 227 -1.97 -4.13 0.53
C LEU A 227 -1.80 -2.74 1.19
N HIS A 228 -2.72 -1.82 0.90
CA HIS A 228 -2.74 -0.48 1.49
C HIS A 228 -3.45 -0.46 2.86
N GLY A 229 -2.82 -1.07 3.86
CA GLY A 229 -3.36 -1.17 5.23
C GLY A 229 -3.05 0.05 6.09
N ALA A 230 -3.46 1.27 5.66
CA ALA A 230 -3.30 2.47 6.47
C ALA A 230 -4.13 2.43 7.78
N PHE A 231 -5.22 1.66 7.75
CA PHE A 231 -6.10 1.33 8.88
C PHE A 231 -6.55 -0.12 8.74
N GLY A 232 -6.93 -0.77 9.83
CA GLY A 232 -7.41 -2.15 9.82
C GLY A 232 -8.61 -2.36 8.91
N ILE A 233 -9.54 -1.40 8.88
CA ILE A 233 -10.69 -1.44 7.96
C ILE A 233 -10.26 -1.42 6.49
N MET A 234 -9.26 -0.62 6.12
CA MET A 234 -8.76 -0.59 4.75
C MET A 234 -8.09 -1.90 4.36
N ALA A 235 -7.40 -2.56 5.30
CA ALA A 235 -6.85 -3.89 5.07
C ALA A 235 -7.95 -4.93 4.82
N ALA A 236 -9.00 -4.94 5.63
CA ALA A 236 -10.15 -5.84 5.47
C ALA A 236 -10.83 -5.65 4.11
N LEU A 237 -11.17 -4.40 3.76
CA LEU A 237 -11.82 -4.08 2.49
C LEU A 237 -10.91 -4.35 1.27
N SER A 238 -9.58 -4.20 1.40
CA SER A 238 -8.63 -4.55 0.33
C SER A 238 -8.56 -6.05 0.08
N LEU A 239 -8.60 -6.87 1.14
CA LEU A 239 -8.67 -8.34 1.02
C LEU A 239 -9.96 -8.79 0.32
N GLU A 240 -11.08 -8.14 0.60
CA GLU A 240 -12.37 -8.40 -0.05
C GLU A 240 -12.34 -7.94 -1.51
N ALA A 241 -11.86 -6.72 -1.79
CA ALA A 241 -11.75 -6.18 -3.14
C ALA A 241 -10.81 -7.00 -4.04
N ALA A 242 -9.82 -7.65 -3.45
CA ALA A 242 -8.87 -8.51 -4.15
C ALA A 242 -9.34 -9.98 -4.30
N GLY A 243 -10.50 -10.34 -3.73
CA GLY A 243 -11.10 -11.67 -3.88
C GLY A 243 -10.57 -12.72 -2.90
N PHE A 244 -9.77 -12.32 -1.89
CA PHE A 244 -9.30 -13.25 -0.85
C PHE A 244 -10.38 -13.57 0.19
N ALA A 245 -11.37 -12.71 0.31
CA ALA A 245 -12.53 -12.91 1.17
C ALA A 245 -13.81 -12.39 0.50
N GLU A 246 -14.94 -12.97 0.83
CA GLU A 246 -16.25 -12.41 0.51
C GLU A 246 -16.50 -11.12 1.29
N LYS A 247 -17.40 -10.28 0.80
CA LYS A 247 -17.83 -9.05 1.47
C LYS A 247 -18.23 -9.32 2.93
N GLY A 248 -17.67 -8.53 3.86
CA GLY A 248 -17.87 -8.66 5.30
C GLY A 248 -17.07 -9.78 5.95
N LYS A 249 -16.13 -10.42 5.26
CA LYS A 249 -15.31 -11.51 5.81
C LYS A 249 -13.81 -11.21 5.83
N GLY A 250 -13.36 -10.05 5.33
CA GLY A 250 -11.93 -9.69 5.30
C GLY A 250 -11.28 -9.69 6.69
N VAL A 251 -12.02 -9.27 7.72
CA VAL A 251 -11.55 -9.30 9.12
C VAL A 251 -11.28 -10.72 9.62
N ARG A 252 -12.03 -11.74 9.17
CA ARG A 252 -11.83 -13.13 9.59
C ARG A 252 -10.44 -13.65 9.23
N LEU A 253 -9.90 -13.28 8.10
CA LEU A 253 -8.53 -13.70 7.71
C LEU A 253 -7.50 -13.26 8.76
N ALA A 254 -7.68 -12.06 9.34
CA ALA A 254 -6.82 -11.58 10.42
C ALA A 254 -7.08 -12.31 11.76
N MET A 255 -8.34 -12.59 12.10
CA MET A 255 -8.72 -13.33 13.30
C MET A 255 -8.23 -14.78 13.28
N GLU A 256 -8.26 -15.41 12.11
CA GLU A 256 -7.88 -16.81 11.89
C GLU A 256 -6.36 -16.98 11.65
N GLY A 257 -5.60 -15.87 11.59
CA GLY A 257 -4.13 -15.89 11.36
C GLY A 257 -3.70 -16.11 9.92
N GLU A 258 -4.64 -16.15 8.98
CA GLU A 258 -4.43 -16.43 7.56
C GLU A 258 -3.61 -15.35 6.82
N ILE A 259 -3.42 -14.19 7.46
CA ILE A 259 -2.61 -13.07 6.95
C ILE A 259 -1.14 -13.11 7.38
N GLY A 260 -0.75 -14.10 8.19
CA GLY A 260 0.64 -14.27 8.65
C GLY A 260 1.58 -14.75 7.56
N ILE A 261 2.89 -14.72 7.81
CA ILE A 261 3.92 -15.17 6.86
C ILE A 261 3.68 -16.62 6.37
N GLU A 262 3.17 -17.49 7.25
CA GLU A 262 2.83 -18.89 6.97
C GLU A 262 1.34 -19.10 6.65
N GLY A 263 0.57 -18.01 6.58
CA GLY A 263 -0.85 -18.05 6.31
C GLY A 263 -1.18 -18.18 4.82
N ARG A 264 -2.48 -18.28 4.51
CA ARG A 264 -2.96 -18.43 3.13
C ARG A 264 -2.69 -17.21 2.26
N VAL A 265 -2.72 -16.01 2.83
CA VAL A 265 -2.47 -14.74 2.13
C VAL A 265 -1.58 -13.84 2.99
N PRO A 266 -0.25 -14.05 3.00
CA PRO A 266 0.68 -13.21 3.73
C PRO A 266 0.53 -11.74 3.33
N ILE A 267 0.30 -10.85 4.32
CA ILE A 267 0.24 -9.40 4.10
C ILE A 267 1.20 -8.68 5.03
N ALA A 268 1.55 -7.43 4.68
CA ALA A 268 2.42 -6.60 5.50
C ALA A 268 3.69 -7.35 5.93
N THR A 269 4.29 -8.06 4.99
CA THR A 269 5.39 -9.01 5.26
C THR A 269 6.61 -8.36 5.87
N MET A 270 6.84 -7.07 5.59
CA MET A 270 7.91 -6.25 6.16
C MET A 270 7.39 -5.23 7.19
N GLY A 271 6.17 -5.42 7.70
CA GLY A 271 5.51 -4.56 8.67
C GLY A 271 4.43 -3.65 8.09
N GLY A 272 4.32 -3.57 6.75
CA GLY A 272 3.31 -2.80 6.04
C GLY A 272 3.22 -1.33 6.49
N LEU A 273 2.15 -0.65 6.12
CA LEU A 273 1.95 0.76 6.45
C LEU A 273 1.90 1.02 7.96
N LYS A 274 1.44 0.02 8.75
CA LYS A 274 1.26 0.16 10.19
C LYS A 274 2.56 0.15 10.99
N ALA A 275 3.48 -0.80 10.71
CA ALA A 275 4.69 -0.94 11.50
C ALA A 275 5.95 -0.47 10.76
N ARG A 276 6.08 -0.78 9.46
CA ARG A 276 7.14 -0.20 8.63
C ARG A 276 7.01 1.32 8.55
N GLY A 277 5.79 1.82 8.43
CA GLY A 277 5.47 3.23 8.29
C GLY A 277 4.79 3.55 6.95
N HIS A 278 4.18 4.75 6.89
CA HIS A 278 3.43 5.21 5.71
C HIS A 278 3.92 6.58 5.24
N PRO A 279 5.14 6.67 4.65
CA PRO A 279 5.56 7.88 3.95
C PRO A 279 4.81 7.94 2.62
N VAL A 280 3.74 8.70 2.59
CA VAL A 280 2.61 8.68 1.64
C VAL A 280 3.03 8.46 0.19
N GLY A 281 3.82 9.39 -0.38
CA GLY A 281 4.30 9.31 -1.77
C GLY A 281 5.31 8.19 -2.03
N ALA A 282 5.97 7.66 -0.99
CA ALA A 282 6.92 6.56 -1.12
C ALA A 282 6.24 5.18 -1.03
N THR A 283 5.07 5.08 -0.42
CA THR A 283 4.45 3.80 -0.04
C THR A 283 4.29 2.82 -1.19
N GLY A 284 3.81 3.27 -2.36
CA GLY A 284 3.62 2.38 -3.51
C GLY A 284 4.94 1.81 -4.05
N VAL A 285 6.04 2.56 -3.96
CA VAL A 285 7.38 2.05 -4.32
C VAL A 285 7.92 1.13 -3.24
N TYR A 286 7.69 1.43 -1.96
CA TYR A 286 8.03 0.51 -0.86
C TYR A 286 7.37 -0.86 -1.05
N GLN A 287 6.07 -0.89 -1.34
CA GLN A 287 5.33 -2.15 -1.57
C GLN A 287 5.96 -2.95 -2.72
N ALA A 288 6.37 -2.29 -3.80
CA ALA A 288 7.07 -2.96 -4.91
C ALA A 288 8.43 -3.53 -4.47
N VAL A 289 9.23 -2.76 -3.70
CA VAL A 289 10.52 -3.21 -3.15
C VAL A 289 10.33 -4.44 -2.26
N GLU A 290 9.34 -4.41 -1.36
CA GLU A 290 9.06 -5.51 -0.42
C GLU A 290 8.62 -6.78 -1.16
N VAL A 291 7.74 -6.68 -2.15
CA VAL A 291 7.38 -7.81 -3.01
C VAL A 291 8.60 -8.35 -3.76
N VAL A 292 9.42 -7.47 -4.35
CA VAL A 292 10.64 -7.90 -5.06
C VAL A 292 11.64 -8.60 -4.13
N GLN A 293 11.80 -8.12 -2.89
CA GLN A 293 12.64 -8.78 -1.89
C GLN A 293 12.13 -10.20 -1.55
N GLN A 294 10.82 -10.37 -1.39
CA GLN A 294 10.20 -11.67 -1.17
C GLN A 294 10.46 -12.63 -2.34
N LEU A 295 10.19 -12.18 -3.57
CA LEU A 295 10.38 -13.00 -4.78
C LEU A 295 11.84 -13.34 -5.05
N ARG A 296 12.78 -12.50 -4.60
CA ARG A 296 14.24 -12.75 -4.65
C ARG A 296 14.77 -13.60 -3.49
N GLN A 297 13.91 -14.02 -2.57
CA GLN A 297 14.30 -14.75 -1.35
C GLN A 297 15.28 -13.94 -0.46
N LEU A 298 15.08 -12.63 -0.37
CA LEU A 298 15.91 -11.67 0.37
C LEU A 298 15.21 -11.06 1.59
N ALA A 299 14.03 -11.55 1.96
CA ALA A 299 13.24 -10.98 3.06
C ALA A 299 13.66 -11.47 4.47
N GLY A 300 14.71 -12.27 4.58
CA GLY A 300 15.29 -12.70 5.86
C GLY A 300 14.30 -13.48 6.72
N ALA A 301 14.14 -13.05 7.98
CA ALA A 301 13.22 -13.71 8.93
C ALA A 301 11.74 -13.59 8.56
N ASN A 302 11.40 -12.70 7.64
CA ASN A 302 10.03 -12.49 7.16
C ASN A 302 9.78 -13.15 5.78
N GLN A 303 10.66 -14.06 5.35
CA GLN A 303 10.54 -14.69 4.04
C GLN A 303 9.29 -15.57 3.95
N VAL A 304 8.43 -15.31 2.98
CA VAL A 304 7.37 -16.22 2.54
C VAL A 304 8.02 -17.35 1.74
N ALA A 305 7.78 -18.59 2.16
CA ALA A 305 8.41 -19.75 1.55
C ALA A 305 8.02 -19.89 0.07
N ASP A 306 8.99 -20.13 -0.78
CA ASP A 306 8.82 -20.40 -2.23
C ASP A 306 7.97 -19.38 -3.00
N ALA A 307 7.86 -18.14 -2.54
CA ALA A 307 7.07 -17.09 -3.20
C ALA A 307 7.52 -16.89 -4.65
N ARG A 308 6.59 -16.95 -5.59
CA ARG A 308 6.77 -16.79 -7.03
C ARG A 308 5.94 -15.66 -7.61
N VAL A 309 4.74 -15.41 -7.06
CA VAL A 309 3.81 -14.39 -7.52
C VAL A 309 3.44 -13.49 -6.34
N GLY A 310 3.76 -12.23 -6.44
CA GLY A 310 3.42 -11.26 -5.41
C GLY A 310 2.57 -10.12 -5.96
N MET A 311 1.65 -9.62 -5.16
CA MET A 311 0.79 -8.51 -5.51
C MET A 311 1.04 -7.31 -4.61
N ALA A 312 1.09 -6.10 -5.18
CA ALA A 312 1.09 -4.84 -4.47
C ALA A 312 -0.14 -4.03 -4.87
N GLN A 313 -0.88 -3.51 -3.87
CA GLN A 313 -2.00 -2.60 -4.09
C GLN A 313 -1.79 -1.32 -3.30
N ASN A 314 -1.82 -0.19 -3.99
CA ASN A 314 -1.66 1.13 -3.38
C ASN A 314 -2.89 1.98 -3.68
N ILE A 315 -3.41 2.67 -2.66
CA ILE A 315 -4.68 3.38 -2.72
C ILE A 315 -4.45 4.87 -2.46
N GLY A 316 -5.05 5.72 -3.28
CA GLY A 316 -5.13 7.17 -3.09
C GLY A 316 -6.44 7.57 -2.42
N GLY A 317 -6.34 8.45 -1.42
CA GLY A 317 -7.49 8.87 -0.61
C GLY A 317 -8.11 7.70 0.15
N SER A 318 -9.40 7.74 0.37
CA SER A 318 -10.17 6.66 1.03
C SER A 318 -10.63 5.57 0.05
N GLY A 319 -9.96 5.38 -1.10
CA GLY A 319 -10.32 4.38 -2.11
C GLY A 319 -10.72 4.98 -3.47
N ALA A 320 -10.53 6.29 -3.67
CA ALA A 320 -10.90 6.99 -4.91
C ALA A 320 -10.08 6.53 -6.10
N THR A 321 -8.82 6.22 -5.90
CA THR A 321 -7.93 5.66 -6.93
C THR A 321 -7.15 4.49 -6.34
N ALA A 322 -7.05 3.38 -7.05
CA ALA A 322 -6.26 2.24 -6.65
C ALA A 322 -5.39 1.73 -7.79
N PHE A 323 -4.15 1.40 -7.47
CA PHE A 323 -3.20 0.77 -8.38
C PHE A 323 -2.91 -0.64 -7.89
N THR A 324 -2.94 -1.61 -8.80
CA THR A 324 -2.56 -3.00 -8.53
C THR A 324 -1.46 -3.43 -9.48
N HIS A 325 -0.36 -3.91 -8.91
CA HIS A 325 0.76 -4.48 -9.67
C HIS A 325 0.93 -5.95 -9.27
N ILE A 326 1.17 -6.81 -10.26
CA ILE A 326 1.51 -8.21 -10.04
C ILE A 326 2.93 -8.43 -10.53
N PHE A 327 3.74 -9.01 -9.66
CA PHE A 327 5.14 -9.32 -9.87
C PHE A 327 5.34 -10.83 -9.90
N VAL A 328 6.18 -11.30 -10.81
CA VAL A 328 6.48 -12.71 -10.97
C VAL A 328 8.00 -12.91 -10.98
N ARG A 329 8.47 -13.86 -10.17
CA ARG A 329 9.86 -14.28 -10.22
C ARG A 329 10.15 -14.89 -11.59
N MET A 330 11.21 -14.44 -12.23
CA MET A 330 11.68 -15.07 -13.46
C MET A 330 12.59 -16.23 -13.07
N ASP A 331 12.22 -17.43 -13.50
CA ASP A 331 13.10 -18.61 -13.41
C ASP A 331 14.24 -18.43 -14.43
N GLU A 332 15.42 -18.99 -14.15
CA GLU A 332 16.59 -18.98 -15.03
C GLU A 332 16.36 -19.71 -16.36
#